data_d0cc522798211a418e0498d9506792b3
#
_entry.id   d0cc522798211a418e0498d9506792b3
#
_cell.length_a   1.000
_cell.length_b   1.000
_cell.length_c   1.000
_cell.angle_alpha   90.00
_cell.angle_beta   90.00
_cell.angle_gamma   90.00
#
_symmetry.space_group_name_H-M   'P 1'
#
loop_
_entity.id
_entity.type
_entity.pdbx_description
1 polymer ?
#
loop_
_entity_poly.entity_id
_entity_poly.type
_entity_poly.pdbx_seq_one_letter_code
_entity_poly.pdbx_strand_id
1 'polypeptide(L)'
;MPVPLPRPGEELLTPPSPDEISHIWRALVQAVGGGPSGLTPLQDILLRSVTAALTGAEDLPAPLPITPTQFAQSLERRNSAFRERVCQVMALGALVRRPPDPAAMRRVYEFCEELSISGQLLELTASYADGGFDLAVADFDRLGHLGTTLPPDLLPGPGGPAPSGEDVSPLRDSVWVAQESDPELARRWTDLGGLDRGTLGRGVHDFYRARGFAFPGLPGSAPPLLAQHDWVHVLADYGTALESELEVFGYIARANDDPRAFSLLAMVVSLFETGAVHHAMGLFDADPGHLARQGMAQRLADAMRRGALTAGSQDFMTLDWFAVADRPVDVLRRELAIPEKSSRVIALGSAGPWEPGGISPYQLEAGRQAAEREGRSYDEPSLSG
;
A
#
# COMPACT_ATOMS: atom_id res chain seq x y z
N MET A 1 -8.36 20.58 7.12
CA MET A 1 -7.38 20.34 6.06
C MET A 1 -6.51 19.16 6.47
N PRO A 2 -6.29 18.19 5.61
CA PRO A 2 -5.42 17.06 5.93
C PRO A 2 -3.97 17.47 5.73
N VAL A 3 -3.41 18.12 6.73
CA VAL A 3 -1.95 18.34 6.79
C VAL A 3 -1.38 17.11 7.46
N PRO A 4 -0.34 16.47 6.90
CA PRO A 4 0.38 15.42 7.62
C PRO A 4 0.80 15.96 8.97
N LEU A 5 0.48 15.24 10.05
CA LEU A 5 0.95 15.62 11.36
C LEU A 5 2.49 15.57 11.37
N PRO A 6 3.15 16.62 11.86
CA PRO A 6 4.61 16.61 11.94
C PRO A 6 5.06 15.55 12.94
N ARG A 7 6.20 14.94 12.64
CA ARG A 7 6.86 14.02 13.55
C ARG A 7 7.65 14.76 14.61
N PRO A 8 7.95 14.10 15.73
CA PRO A 8 8.92 14.63 16.66
C PRO A 8 10.25 14.97 15.95
N GLY A 9 10.63 16.24 15.93
CA GLY A 9 11.82 16.74 15.25
C GLY A 9 11.63 17.24 13.82
N GLU A 10 10.43 17.12 13.24
CA GLU A 10 10.07 17.79 11.98
C GLU A 10 9.53 19.20 12.22
N GLU A 11 9.90 20.11 11.32
CA GLU A 11 9.24 21.41 11.28
C GLU A 11 7.76 21.20 10.86
N LEU A 12 6.87 21.94 11.51
CA LEU A 12 5.47 22.00 11.14
C LEU A 12 5.33 22.36 9.66
N LEU A 13 4.90 21.38 8.84
CA LEU A 13 4.60 21.64 7.45
C LEU A 13 3.33 22.50 7.40
N THR A 14 3.50 23.78 7.06
CA THR A 14 2.34 24.63 6.70
C THR A 14 1.62 24.01 5.51
N PRO A 15 0.27 23.98 5.49
CA PRO A 15 -0.47 23.56 4.31
C PRO A 15 0.02 24.33 3.07
N PRO A 16 0.09 23.69 1.90
CA PRO A 16 0.44 24.41 0.70
C PRO A 16 -0.59 25.53 0.41
N SER A 17 -0.08 26.67 -0.04
CA SER A 17 -0.93 27.77 -0.49
C SER A 17 -1.66 27.39 -1.79
N PRO A 18 -2.75 28.09 -2.18
CA PRO A 18 -3.42 27.84 -3.45
C PRO A 18 -2.50 27.92 -4.67
N ASP A 19 -1.50 28.82 -4.64
CA ASP A 19 -0.52 28.95 -5.72
C ASP A 19 0.41 27.73 -5.75
N GLU A 20 0.89 27.27 -4.60
CA GLU A 20 1.71 26.04 -4.51
C GLU A 20 0.92 24.83 -4.96
N ILE A 21 -0.35 24.69 -4.57
CA ILE A 21 -1.23 23.60 -5.01
C ILE A 21 -1.36 23.64 -6.54
N SER A 22 -1.55 24.81 -7.12
CA SER A 22 -1.60 24.98 -8.57
C SER A 22 -0.30 24.54 -9.24
N HIS A 23 0.86 24.92 -8.69
CA HIS A 23 2.16 24.49 -9.22
C HIS A 23 2.37 22.98 -9.08
N ILE A 24 2.03 22.39 -7.93
CA ILE A 24 2.10 20.95 -7.70
C ILE A 24 1.25 20.19 -8.71
N TRP A 25 -0.02 20.60 -8.88
CA TRP A 25 -0.91 19.96 -9.84
C TRP A 25 -0.39 20.03 -11.28
N ARG A 26 0.07 21.19 -11.69
CA ARG A 26 0.68 21.39 -13.02
C ARG A 26 1.90 20.48 -13.22
N ALA A 27 2.76 20.39 -12.20
CA ALA A 27 3.95 19.55 -12.24
C ALA A 27 3.60 18.05 -12.31
N LEU A 28 2.62 17.59 -11.52
CA LEU A 28 2.12 16.21 -11.58
C LEU A 28 1.62 15.86 -12.99
N VAL A 29 0.78 16.71 -13.56
CA VAL A 29 0.24 16.51 -14.92
C VAL A 29 1.35 16.55 -15.96
N GLN A 30 2.31 17.47 -15.85
CA GLN A 30 3.41 17.61 -16.81
C GLN A 30 4.39 16.43 -16.72
N ALA A 31 4.76 16.00 -15.51
CA ALA A 31 5.67 14.88 -15.32
C ALA A 31 5.06 13.56 -15.82
N VAL A 32 3.84 13.27 -15.42
CA VAL A 32 3.18 11.99 -15.70
C VAL A 32 2.55 11.96 -17.10
N GLY A 33 1.87 13.03 -17.51
CA GLY A 33 1.07 13.11 -18.73
C GLY A 33 1.63 14.05 -19.82
N GLY A 34 2.84 14.60 -19.67
CA GLY A 34 3.41 15.57 -20.61
C GLY A 34 3.77 15.03 -22.00
N GLY A 35 3.51 13.77 -22.29
CA GLY A 35 3.68 13.18 -23.61
C GLY A 35 2.44 13.39 -24.52
N PRO A 36 2.52 12.97 -25.80
CA PRO A 36 1.45 13.18 -26.77
C PRO A 36 0.12 12.49 -26.40
N SER A 37 0.16 11.47 -25.59
CA SER A 37 -1.04 10.72 -25.14
C SER A 37 -1.77 11.38 -23.95
N GLY A 38 -1.14 12.34 -23.28
CA GLY A 38 -1.68 12.92 -22.06
C GLY A 38 -1.77 11.93 -20.88
N LEU A 39 -2.55 12.29 -19.87
CA LEU A 39 -2.92 11.40 -18.78
C LEU A 39 -3.94 10.36 -19.25
N THR A 40 -3.81 9.11 -18.80
CA THR A 40 -4.89 8.15 -18.89
C THR A 40 -6.02 8.53 -17.92
N PRO A 41 -7.27 8.07 -18.14
CA PRO A 41 -8.37 8.32 -17.20
C PRO A 41 -8.04 7.90 -15.77
N LEU A 42 -7.36 6.76 -15.59
CA LEU A 42 -6.94 6.26 -14.28
C LEU A 42 -5.91 7.18 -13.63
N GLN A 43 -4.91 7.64 -14.39
CA GLN A 43 -3.91 8.59 -13.89
C GLN A 43 -4.56 9.90 -13.46
N ASP A 44 -5.49 10.45 -14.25
CA ASP A 44 -6.18 11.70 -13.90
C ASP A 44 -7.00 11.55 -12.60
N ILE A 45 -7.80 10.48 -12.48
CA ILE A 45 -8.59 10.22 -11.27
C ILE A 45 -7.68 10.03 -10.06
N LEU A 46 -6.65 9.20 -10.17
CA LEU A 46 -5.72 8.92 -9.07
C LEU A 46 -5.00 10.17 -8.61
N LEU A 47 -4.39 10.91 -9.53
CA LEU A 47 -3.63 12.12 -9.20
C LEU A 47 -4.51 13.20 -8.58
N ARG A 48 -5.74 13.41 -9.08
CA ARG A 48 -6.70 14.36 -8.48
C ARG A 48 -7.08 13.91 -7.07
N SER A 49 -7.42 12.64 -6.89
CA SER A 49 -7.84 12.11 -5.60
C SER A 49 -6.72 12.19 -4.55
N VAL A 50 -5.51 11.82 -4.94
CA VAL A 50 -4.33 11.90 -4.05
C VAL A 50 -3.99 13.36 -3.73
N THR A 51 -4.01 14.25 -4.72
CA THR A 51 -3.76 15.68 -4.50
C THR A 51 -4.81 16.27 -3.56
N ALA A 52 -6.09 15.98 -3.77
CA ALA A 52 -7.16 16.42 -2.87
C ALA A 52 -6.98 15.87 -1.44
N ALA A 53 -6.60 14.60 -1.31
CA ALA A 53 -6.35 13.98 0.00
C ALA A 53 -5.19 14.64 0.76
N LEU A 54 -4.12 15.01 0.07
CA LEU A 54 -2.91 15.56 0.67
C LEU A 54 -2.96 17.09 0.88
N THR A 55 -3.71 17.81 0.05
CA THR A 55 -3.76 19.27 0.10
C THR A 55 -5.10 19.85 0.57
N GLY A 56 -6.17 19.04 0.55
CA GLY A 56 -7.54 19.49 0.82
C GLY A 56 -8.20 20.25 -0.34
N ALA A 57 -7.53 20.37 -1.50
CA ALA A 57 -8.07 21.04 -2.67
C ALA A 57 -8.82 20.05 -3.57
N GLU A 58 -10.13 20.21 -3.68
CA GLU A 58 -10.96 19.37 -4.56
C GLU A 58 -11.03 19.97 -5.99
N ASP A 59 -11.07 21.29 -6.09
CA ASP A 59 -11.08 22.00 -7.36
C ASP A 59 -9.66 22.32 -7.82
N LEU A 60 -9.16 21.54 -8.76
CA LEU A 60 -7.84 21.75 -9.35
C LEU A 60 -7.96 22.49 -10.68
N PRO A 61 -7.16 23.54 -10.91
CA PRO A 61 -7.26 24.36 -12.12
C PRO A 61 -6.87 23.55 -13.36
N ALA A 62 -7.25 24.08 -14.53
CA ALA A 62 -6.74 23.52 -15.79
C ALA A 62 -5.20 23.58 -15.79
N PRO A 63 -4.51 22.46 -16.09
CA PRO A 63 -3.06 22.43 -16.00
C PRO A 63 -2.43 23.27 -17.12
N LEU A 64 -1.66 24.27 -16.73
CA LEU A 64 -0.79 25.02 -17.65
C LEU A 64 0.61 24.37 -17.62
N PRO A 65 1.37 24.41 -18.72
CA PRO A 65 2.74 23.90 -18.74
C PRO A 65 3.60 24.53 -17.64
N ILE A 66 4.47 23.72 -17.05
CA ILE A 66 5.47 24.14 -16.07
C ILE A 66 6.74 23.36 -16.31
N THR A 67 7.90 24.04 -16.26
CA THR A 67 9.19 23.35 -16.37
C THR A 67 9.64 22.81 -15.02
N PRO A 68 10.51 21.79 -14.97
CA PRO A 68 11.09 21.29 -13.73
C PRO A 68 11.73 22.42 -12.89
N THR A 69 12.51 23.29 -13.52
CA THR A 69 13.16 24.42 -12.86
C THR A 69 12.15 25.43 -12.26
N GLN A 70 11.09 25.77 -13.00
CA GLN A 70 10.03 26.65 -12.46
C GLN A 70 9.32 26.02 -11.27
N PHE A 71 9.10 24.71 -11.34
CA PHE A 71 8.50 23.97 -10.25
C PHE A 71 9.42 23.93 -9.02
N ALA A 72 10.69 23.64 -9.19
CA ALA A 72 11.66 23.63 -8.08
C ALA A 72 11.72 24.99 -7.39
N GLN A 73 11.71 26.11 -8.15
CA GLN A 73 11.66 27.45 -7.61
C GLN A 73 10.39 27.70 -6.78
N SER A 74 9.24 27.16 -7.20
CA SER A 74 7.98 27.33 -6.46
C SER A 74 7.97 26.61 -5.10
N LEU A 75 8.82 25.59 -4.93
CA LEU A 75 8.96 24.81 -3.70
C LEU A 75 10.29 25.08 -2.96
N GLU A 76 10.99 26.15 -3.29
CA GLU A 76 12.31 26.47 -2.71
C GLU A 76 12.28 26.54 -1.17
N ARG A 77 11.16 27.02 -0.60
CA ARG A 77 10.98 27.14 0.85
C ARG A 77 10.50 25.88 1.55
N ARG A 78 10.23 24.82 0.79
CA ARG A 78 9.74 23.54 1.34
C ARG A 78 10.92 22.65 1.72
N ASN A 79 10.77 21.90 2.83
CA ASN A 79 11.76 20.93 3.25
C ASN A 79 11.84 19.72 2.29
N SER A 80 12.86 18.90 2.45
CA SER A 80 13.07 17.72 1.61
C SER A 80 11.92 16.72 1.71
N ALA A 81 11.36 16.51 2.91
CA ALA A 81 10.24 15.58 3.12
C ALA A 81 8.99 15.98 2.31
N PHE A 82 8.68 17.26 2.24
CA PHE A 82 7.57 17.74 1.41
C PHE A 82 7.84 17.50 -0.08
N ARG A 83 9.05 17.84 -0.57
CA ARG A 83 9.44 17.64 -1.96
C ARG A 83 9.44 16.16 -2.33
N GLU A 84 9.96 15.32 -1.45
CA GLU A 84 9.97 13.88 -1.63
C GLU A 84 8.55 13.31 -1.78
N ARG A 85 7.59 13.77 -0.98
CA ARG A 85 6.17 13.37 -1.10
C ARG A 85 5.60 13.69 -2.48
N VAL A 86 5.92 14.85 -3.03
CA VAL A 86 5.46 15.21 -4.38
C VAL A 86 6.09 14.28 -5.42
N CYS A 87 7.38 13.98 -5.30
CA CYS A 87 8.06 13.01 -6.16
C CYS A 87 7.46 11.62 -6.07
N GLN A 88 7.10 11.16 -4.87
CA GLN A 88 6.42 9.89 -4.64
C GLN A 88 5.06 9.83 -5.36
N VAL A 89 4.29 10.91 -5.33
CA VAL A 89 3.02 10.99 -6.06
C VAL A 89 3.24 10.97 -7.58
N MET A 90 4.28 11.64 -8.09
CA MET A 90 4.65 11.56 -9.51
C MET A 90 5.00 10.12 -9.92
N ALA A 91 5.82 9.44 -9.11
CA ALA A 91 6.21 8.05 -9.35
C ALA A 91 4.99 7.11 -9.37
N LEU A 92 4.08 7.25 -8.37
CA LEU A 92 2.84 6.47 -8.34
C LEU A 92 1.99 6.71 -9.59
N GLY A 93 1.85 7.96 -10.03
CA GLY A 93 1.13 8.29 -11.25
C GLY A 93 1.75 7.68 -12.52
N ALA A 94 3.08 7.57 -12.57
CA ALA A 94 3.76 6.92 -13.68
C ALA A 94 3.57 5.38 -13.67
N LEU A 95 3.60 4.78 -12.48
CA LEU A 95 3.45 3.33 -12.29
C LEU A 95 2.10 2.76 -12.73
N VAL A 96 1.01 3.51 -12.57
CA VAL A 96 -0.35 3.00 -12.88
C VAL A 96 -0.69 3.03 -14.37
N ARG A 97 0.23 3.47 -15.22
CA ARG A 97 0.03 3.48 -16.67
C ARG A 97 0.30 2.11 -17.28
N ARG A 98 -0.57 1.69 -18.19
CA ARG A 98 -0.41 0.44 -18.94
C ARG A 98 -0.37 0.69 -20.46
N PRO A 99 0.61 0.17 -21.16
CA PRO A 99 1.88 -0.33 -20.61
C PRO A 99 2.64 0.79 -19.89
N PRO A 100 3.62 0.47 -19.04
CA PRO A 100 4.50 1.48 -18.44
C PRO A 100 5.13 2.36 -19.52
N ASP A 101 5.29 3.65 -19.25
CA ASP A 101 5.84 4.64 -20.17
C ASP A 101 7.22 5.12 -19.72
N PRO A 102 8.32 4.62 -20.29
CA PRO A 102 9.67 5.06 -19.95
C PRO A 102 9.88 6.58 -20.14
N ALA A 103 9.13 7.19 -21.07
CA ALA A 103 9.21 8.63 -21.28
C ALA A 103 8.55 9.42 -20.13
N ALA A 104 7.44 8.91 -19.56
CA ALA A 104 6.85 9.49 -18.35
C ALA A 104 7.83 9.39 -17.19
N MET A 105 8.49 8.24 -17.03
CA MET A 105 9.45 8.06 -15.96
C MET A 105 10.66 8.99 -16.06
N ARG A 106 11.19 9.19 -17.27
CA ARG A 106 12.27 10.18 -17.49
C ARG A 106 11.85 11.58 -17.09
N ARG A 107 10.62 12.01 -17.44
CA ARG A 107 10.10 13.32 -17.01
C ARG A 107 9.96 13.41 -15.48
N VAL A 108 9.48 12.35 -14.83
CA VAL A 108 9.43 12.30 -13.36
C VAL A 108 10.83 12.50 -12.78
N TYR A 109 11.85 11.83 -13.33
CA TYR A 109 13.24 12.03 -12.91
C TYR A 109 13.71 13.47 -13.06
N GLU A 110 13.44 14.12 -14.20
CA GLU A 110 13.82 15.52 -14.44
C GLU A 110 13.21 16.46 -13.37
N PHE A 111 11.94 16.23 -13.00
CA PHE A 111 11.31 17.02 -11.94
C PHE A 111 11.90 16.75 -10.55
N CYS A 112 12.20 15.50 -10.23
CA CYS A 112 12.76 15.12 -8.94
C CYS A 112 14.22 15.58 -8.79
N GLU A 113 15.01 15.52 -9.85
CA GLU A 113 16.41 15.99 -9.87
C GLU A 113 16.49 17.50 -9.58
N GLU A 114 15.63 18.32 -10.21
CA GLU A 114 15.55 19.75 -9.94
C GLU A 114 15.11 20.06 -8.50
N LEU A 115 14.31 19.19 -7.88
CA LEU A 115 13.96 19.28 -6.46
C LEU A 115 15.06 18.76 -5.52
N SER A 116 16.17 18.27 -6.09
CA SER A 116 17.26 17.59 -5.34
C SER A 116 16.76 16.36 -4.56
N ILE A 117 15.80 15.64 -5.13
CA ILE A 117 15.27 14.39 -4.58
C ILE A 117 15.77 13.24 -5.45
N SER A 118 16.40 12.30 -4.79
CA SER A 118 16.79 10.98 -5.32
C SER A 118 16.33 9.92 -4.32
N GLY A 119 16.14 8.71 -4.77
CA GLY A 119 15.80 7.64 -3.83
C GLY A 119 15.32 6.37 -4.51
N GLN A 120 15.26 5.34 -3.71
CA GLN A 120 14.98 3.96 -4.12
C GLN A 120 13.66 3.80 -4.88
N LEU A 121 12.61 4.54 -4.50
CA LEU A 121 11.33 4.47 -5.21
C LEU A 121 11.46 4.93 -6.67
N LEU A 122 12.24 5.98 -6.94
CA LEU A 122 12.45 6.45 -8.29
C LEU A 122 13.24 5.44 -9.12
N GLU A 123 14.29 4.87 -8.54
CA GLU A 123 15.11 3.83 -9.18
C GLU A 123 14.29 2.58 -9.49
N LEU A 124 13.49 2.12 -8.53
CA LEU A 124 12.56 1.00 -8.70
C LEU A 124 11.55 1.27 -9.83
N THR A 125 10.93 2.45 -9.81
CA THR A 125 9.93 2.85 -10.81
C THR A 125 10.55 2.96 -12.20
N ALA A 126 11.79 3.43 -12.30
CA ALA A 126 12.53 3.49 -13.55
C ALA A 126 12.86 2.10 -14.10
N SER A 127 13.39 1.24 -13.24
CA SER A 127 13.69 -0.15 -13.63
C SER A 127 12.42 -0.85 -14.12
N TYR A 128 11.30 -0.60 -13.47
CA TYR A 128 10.01 -1.11 -13.87
C TYR A 128 9.56 -0.58 -15.23
N ALA A 129 9.68 0.72 -15.46
CA ALA A 129 9.30 1.35 -16.74
C ALA A 129 10.17 0.90 -17.92
N ASP A 130 11.42 0.54 -17.66
CA ASP A 130 12.35 0.02 -18.68
C ASP A 130 12.20 -1.50 -18.93
N GLY A 131 11.20 -2.14 -18.30
CA GLY A 131 10.96 -3.57 -18.41
C GLY A 131 11.90 -4.44 -17.58
N GLY A 132 12.64 -3.84 -16.68
CA GLY A 132 13.55 -4.52 -15.76
C GLY A 132 12.83 -5.04 -14.49
N PHE A 133 11.71 -5.76 -14.66
CA PHE A 133 10.92 -6.28 -13.53
C PHE A 133 11.75 -7.14 -12.59
N ASP A 134 12.60 -7.98 -13.14
CA ASP A 134 13.48 -8.87 -12.38
C ASP A 134 14.44 -8.08 -11.49
N LEU A 135 14.99 -6.99 -12.02
CA LEU A 135 15.86 -6.08 -11.28
C LEU A 135 15.07 -5.33 -10.21
N ALA A 136 13.86 -4.88 -10.53
CA ALA A 136 13.01 -4.18 -9.57
C ALA A 136 12.63 -5.07 -8.39
N VAL A 137 12.27 -6.33 -8.64
CA VAL A 137 11.97 -7.32 -7.59
C VAL A 137 13.23 -7.66 -6.78
N ALA A 138 14.36 -7.88 -7.45
CA ALA A 138 15.63 -8.16 -6.78
C ALA A 138 16.13 -6.97 -5.94
N ASP A 139 15.95 -5.75 -6.43
CA ASP A 139 16.28 -4.54 -5.67
C ASP A 139 15.35 -4.36 -4.47
N PHE A 140 14.08 -4.66 -4.63
CA PHE A 140 13.11 -4.64 -3.54
C PHE A 140 13.48 -5.63 -2.43
N ASP A 141 13.90 -6.84 -2.79
CA ASP A 141 14.39 -7.86 -1.85
C ASP A 141 15.72 -7.44 -1.21
N ARG A 142 16.69 -6.99 -2.01
CA ARG A 142 18.00 -6.53 -1.52
C ARG A 142 17.91 -5.39 -0.52
N LEU A 143 16.90 -4.53 -0.64
CA LEU A 143 16.65 -3.43 0.28
C LEU A 143 16.04 -3.89 1.60
N GLY A 144 15.84 -5.19 1.77
CA GLY A 144 15.38 -5.80 3.01
C GLY A 144 13.89 -5.55 3.32
N HIS A 145 13.11 -5.16 2.34
CA HIS A 145 11.68 -4.89 2.54
C HIS A 145 10.87 -6.16 2.81
N LEU A 146 11.36 -7.32 2.37
CA LEU A 146 10.69 -8.61 2.55
C LEU A 146 11.45 -9.57 3.50
N GLY A 147 12.67 -9.25 3.89
CA GLY A 147 13.46 -10.06 4.83
C GLY A 147 13.88 -11.45 4.32
N THR A 148 13.64 -11.74 3.03
CA THR A 148 13.99 -13.01 2.39
C THR A 148 14.59 -12.76 1.03
N THR A 149 15.67 -13.47 0.71
CA THR A 149 16.29 -13.44 -0.62
C THR A 149 15.45 -14.30 -1.56
N LEU A 150 14.98 -13.72 -2.67
CA LEU A 150 14.36 -14.49 -3.74
C LEU A 150 15.37 -15.45 -4.35
N PRO A 151 15.06 -16.75 -4.47
CA PRO A 151 15.91 -17.68 -5.20
C PRO A 151 16.11 -17.20 -6.66
N PRO A 152 17.36 -17.28 -7.20
CA PRO A 152 17.68 -16.80 -8.56
C PRO A 152 16.86 -17.44 -9.68
N ASP A 153 16.33 -18.63 -9.45
CA ASP A 153 15.53 -19.41 -10.38
C ASP A 153 14.06 -18.97 -10.47
N LEU A 154 13.64 -18.06 -9.59
CA LEU A 154 12.30 -17.47 -9.59
C LEU A 154 12.26 -16.08 -10.25
N LEU A 155 13.40 -15.57 -10.63
CA LEU A 155 13.46 -14.37 -11.46
C LEU A 155 13.08 -14.73 -12.90
N PRO A 156 12.08 -14.06 -13.52
CA PRO A 156 11.79 -14.27 -14.94
C PRO A 156 13.06 -14.03 -15.74
N GLY A 157 13.44 -14.95 -16.62
CA GLY A 157 14.63 -14.80 -17.45
C GLY A 157 14.50 -13.62 -18.41
N PRO A 158 15.59 -12.94 -18.78
CA PRO A 158 15.56 -11.83 -19.72
C PRO A 158 14.97 -12.28 -21.07
N GLY A 159 13.80 -11.74 -21.42
CA GLY A 159 13.13 -12.01 -22.70
C GLY A 159 11.97 -13.02 -22.64
N GLY A 160 11.48 -13.38 -21.47
CA GLY A 160 10.24 -14.15 -21.35
C GLY A 160 9.03 -13.37 -21.93
N PRO A 161 8.07 -14.06 -22.58
CA PRO A 161 6.89 -13.38 -23.11
C PRO A 161 6.14 -12.67 -21.98
N ALA A 162 5.73 -11.43 -22.23
CA ALA A 162 4.80 -10.73 -21.33
C ALA A 162 3.57 -11.61 -21.14
N PRO A 163 3.14 -11.83 -19.89
CA PRO A 163 2.04 -12.72 -19.61
C PRO A 163 0.74 -12.24 -20.26
N SER A 164 0.05 -13.14 -20.91
CA SER A 164 -1.32 -12.91 -21.40
C SER A 164 -2.29 -12.98 -20.21
N GLY A 165 -3.12 -11.94 -20.04
CA GLY A 165 -3.99 -11.73 -18.88
C GLY A 165 -5.15 -12.70 -18.69
N GLU A 166 -4.96 -14.00 -18.90
CA GLU A 166 -6.02 -15.01 -18.83
C GLU A 166 -5.78 -16.11 -17.77
N ASP A 167 -4.68 -16.12 -17.05
CA ASP A 167 -4.48 -17.09 -15.98
C ASP A 167 -4.81 -16.50 -14.60
N VAL A 168 -6.08 -16.60 -14.24
CA VAL A 168 -6.56 -16.41 -12.87
C VAL A 168 -6.22 -17.69 -12.08
N SER A 169 -4.96 -17.84 -11.73
CA SER A 169 -4.51 -18.92 -10.85
C SER A 169 -4.32 -18.37 -9.43
N PRO A 170 -4.81 -19.04 -8.39
CA PRO A 170 -4.50 -18.61 -7.02
C PRO A 170 -3.00 -18.56 -6.83
N LEU A 171 -2.51 -17.42 -6.38
CA LEU A 171 -1.09 -17.18 -6.17
C LEU A 171 -0.57 -18.03 -5.02
N ARG A 172 -0.12 -19.22 -5.35
CA ARG A 172 0.56 -20.14 -4.44
C ARG A 172 2.02 -20.24 -4.85
N ASP A 173 2.79 -19.20 -4.56
CA ASP A 173 4.22 -19.33 -4.78
C ASP A 173 4.94 -19.62 -3.46
N SER A 174 5.79 -20.65 -3.50
CA SER A 174 6.60 -21.09 -2.37
C SER A 174 7.58 -20.03 -1.85
N VAL A 175 7.83 -19.00 -2.64
CA VAL A 175 8.77 -17.89 -2.30
C VAL A 175 8.21 -16.97 -1.23
N TRP A 176 6.90 -16.72 -1.27
CA TRP A 176 6.23 -15.83 -0.33
C TRP A 176 5.68 -16.55 0.90
N VAL A 177 5.97 -17.82 1.03
CA VAL A 177 5.56 -18.65 2.17
C VAL A 177 6.79 -19.17 2.89
N ALA A 178 6.78 -19.07 4.21
CA ALA A 178 7.85 -19.59 5.02
C ALA A 178 8.01 -21.10 4.81
N GLN A 179 9.18 -21.52 4.38
CA GLN A 179 9.54 -22.94 4.21
C GLN A 179 9.99 -23.55 5.53
N GLU A 180 10.61 -22.74 6.39
CA GLU A 180 11.13 -23.17 7.67
C GLU A 180 10.11 -22.91 8.79
N SER A 181 10.15 -23.75 9.81
CA SER A 181 9.32 -23.59 11.00
C SER A 181 10.06 -22.79 12.06
N ASP A 182 9.40 -21.78 12.61
CA ASP A 182 9.77 -21.09 13.85
C ASP A 182 8.71 -21.38 14.92
N PRO A 183 8.87 -22.46 15.73
CA PRO A 183 7.85 -22.85 16.71
C PRO A 183 7.62 -21.80 17.81
N GLU A 184 8.60 -20.97 18.12
CA GLU A 184 8.45 -19.92 19.12
C GLU A 184 7.57 -18.80 18.58
N LEU A 185 7.84 -18.34 17.37
CA LEU A 185 6.99 -17.36 16.69
C LEU A 185 5.57 -17.89 16.52
N ALA A 186 5.40 -19.13 16.03
CA ALA A 186 4.10 -19.75 15.83
C ALA A 186 3.29 -19.82 17.15
N ARG A 187 3.95 -20.14 18.26
CA ARG A 187 3.33 -20.14 19.58
C ARG A 187 2.87 -18.73 19.99
N ARG A 188 3.70 -17.71 19.81
CA ARG A 188 3.33 -16.32 20.12
C ARG A 188 2.06 -15.89 19.37
N TRP A 189 1.95 -16.23 18.09
CA TRP A 189 0.75 -15.94 17.28
C TRP A 189 -0.47 -16.76 17.75
N THR A 190 -0.28 -18.02 18.08
CA THR A 190 -1.36 -18.90 18.57
C THR A 190 -1.88 -18.42 19.93
N ASP A 191 -0.98 -17.98 20.82
CA ASP A 191 -1.31 -17.49 22.16
C ASP A 191 -2.19 -16.23 22.14
N LEU A 192 -2.21 -15.45 21.04
CA LEU A 192 -3.13 -14.33 20.86
C LEU A 192 -4.61 -14.71 20.98
N GLY A 193 -4.94 -15.98 20.67
CA GLY A 193 -6.28 -16.53 20.83
C GLY A 193 -6.77 -16.63 22.29
N GLY A 194 -5.83 -16.56 23.25
CA GLY A 194 -6.15 -16.51 24.68
C GLY A 194 -6.46 -15.11 25.22
N LEU A 195 -6.26 -14.07 24.43
CA LEU A 195 -6.56 -12.70 24.84
C LEU A 195 -8.06 -12.41 24.83
N ASP A 196 -8.45 -11.36 25.56
CA ASP A 196 -9.84 -10.93 25.65
C ASP A 196 -10.37 -10.44 24.30
N ARG A 197 -11.65 -10.66 24.05
CA ARG A 197 -12.35 -10.12 22.88
C ARG A 197 -12.26 -8.59 22.85
N GLY A 198 -12.08 -8.03 21.66
CA GLY A 198 -11.93 -6.59 21.44
C GLY A 198 -10.49 -6.10 21.59
N THR A 199 -9.55 -6.93 22.06
CA THR A 199 -8.12 -6.60 22.00
C THR A 199 -7.55 -6.76 20.60
N LEU A 200 -6.48 -6.01 20.29
CA LEU A 200 -5.87 -6.04 18.96
C LEU A 200 -5.36 -7.44 18.61
N GLY A 201 -4.63 -8.09 19.51
CA GLY A 201 -4.07 -9.43 19.29
C GLY A 201 -5.16 -10.48 19.09
N ARG A 202 -6.25 -10.43 19.88
CA ARG A 202 -7.38 -11.33 19.65
C ARG A 202 -8.04 -11.07 18.30
N GLY A 203 -8.22 -9.82 17.92
CA GLY A 203 -8.73 -9.46 16.60
C GLY A 203 -7.86 -10.02 15.46
N VAL A 204 -6.54 -9.93 15.59
CA VAL A 204 -5.61 -10.48 14.59
C VAL A 204 -5.62 -12.01 14.56
N HIS A 205 -5.68 -12.68 15.71
CA HIS A 205 -5.86 -14.13 15.77
C HIS A 205 -7.12 -14.56 15.02
N ASP A 206 -8.25 -13.93 15.31
CA ASP A 206 -9.54 -14.26 14.70
C ASP A 206 -9.54 -13.92 13.19
N PHE A 207 -8.83 -12.86 12.80
CA PHE A 207 -8.60 -12.47 11.39
C PHE A 207 -7.92 -13.57 10.59
N TYR A 208 -6.85 -14.16 11.12
CA TYR A 208 -6.15 -15.30 10.50
C TYR A 208 -7.06 -16.51 10.39
N ARG A 209 -7.76 -16.84 11.48
CA ARG A 209 -8.67 -17.98 11.54
C ARG A 209 -9.82 -17.87 10.54
N ALA A 210 -10.39 -16.69 10.39
CA ALA A 210 -11.49 -16.44 9.47
C ALA A 210 -11.09 -16.59 7.99
N ARG A 211 -9.79 -16.41 7.68
CA ARG A 211 -9.26 -16.44 6.32
C ARG A 211 -8.52 -17.75 5.98
N GLY A 212 -8.37 -18.64 6.95
CA GLY A 212 -7.59 -19.86 6.77
C GLY A 212 -6.09 -19.62 6.61
N PHE A 213 -5.61 -18.47 7.08
CA PHE A 213 -4.18 -18.16 7.07
C PHE A 213 -3.41 -19.03 8.07
N ALA A 214 -2.24 -19.51 7.67
CA ALA A 214 -1.30 -20.13 8.59
C ALA A 214 -0.64 -19.04 9.46
N PHE A 215 -0.54 -19.26 10.76
CA PHE A 215 0.15 -18.33 11.64
C PHE A 215 1.64 -18.22 11.29
N PRO A 216 2.22 -16.99 11.29
CA PRO A 216 3.66 -16.80 11.12
C PRO A 216 4.48 -17.71 12.02
N GLY A 217 5.52 -18.30 11.45
CA GLY A 217 6.32 -19.35 12.09
C GLY A 217 5.87 -20.78 11.77
N LEU A 218 4.72 -20.97 11.11
CA LEU A 218 4.33 -22.26 10.55
C LEU A 218 4.75 -22.33 9.07
N PRO A 219 5.12 -23.53 8.57
CA PRO A 219 5.33 -23.71 7.14
C PRO A 219 4.08 -23.31 6.35
N GLY A 220 4.26 -22.57 5.25
CA GLY A 220 3.17 -22.05 4.44
C GLY A 220 2.56 -20.74 4.95
N SER A 221 3.10 -20.13 6.01
CA SER A 221 2.69 -18.82 6.50
C SER A 221 3.36 -17.67 5.74
N ALA A 222 2.82 -16.47 5.88
CA ALA A 222 3.49 -15.26 5.42
C ALA A 222 4.83 -15.05 6.15
N PRO A 223 5.86 -14.48 5.47
CA PRO A 223 7.08 -14.06 6.14
C PRO A 223 6.78 -13.07 7.26
N PRO A 224 7.54 -13.09 8.37
CA PRO A 224 7.25 -12.25 9.55
C PRO A 224 7.14 -10.75 9.25
N LEU A 225 7.96 -10.23 8.33
CA LEU A 225 7.89 -8.82 7.95
C LEU A 225 6.57 -8.51 7.22
N LEU A 226 6.15 -9.39 6.31
CA LEU A 226 4.89 -9.19 5.59
C LEU A 226 3.70 -9.27 6.54
N ALA A 227 3.72 -10.20 7.50
CA ALA A 227 2.67 -10.34 8.51
C ALA A 227 2.49 -9.11 9.42
N GLN A 228 3.42 -8.14 9.39
CA GLN A 228 3.26 -6.89 10.13
C GLN A 228 2.05 -6.06 9.63
N HIS A 229 1.77 -6.06 8.32
CA HIS A 229 0.62 -5.31 7.80
C HIS A 229 -0.73 -5.91 8.21
N ASP A 230 -0.78 -7.20 8.56
CA ASP A 230 -2.02 -7.86 8.99
C ASP A 230 -2.59 -7.26 10.28
N TRP A 231 -1.72 -6.77 11.16
CA TRP A 231 -2.16 -6.03 12.35
C TRP A 231 -2.84 -4.71 11.97
N VAL A 232 -2.39 -4.10 10.88
CA VAL A 232 -2.95 -2.84 10.40
C VAL A 232 -4.33 -3.03 9.79
N HIS A 233 -4.62 -4.16 9.15
CA HIS A 233 -5.98 -4.49 8.72
C HIS A 233 -6.98 -4.39 9.87
N VAL A 234 -6.65 -4.99 11.01
CA VAL A 234 -7.52 -4.95 12.20
C VAL A 234 -7.52 -3.58 12.84
N LEU A 235 -6.33 -2.96 13.00
CA LEU A 235 -6.20 -1.66 13.65
C LEU A 235 -6.87 -0.54 12.86
N ALA A 236 -6.64 -0.48 11.54
CA ALA A 236 -7.12 0.61 10.69
C ALA A 236 -8.44 0.29 9.97
N ASP A 237 -9.04 -0.87 10.26
CA ASP A 237 -10.36 -1.27 9.77
C ASP A 237 -10.41 -1.50 8.26
N TYR A 238 -9.51 -2.32 7.72
CA TYR A 238 -9.51 -2.74 6.33
C TYR A 238 -9.69 -4.25 6.18
N GLY A 239 -10.50 -4.68 5.20
CA GLY A 239 -10.62 -6.08 4.79
C GLY A 239 -9.41 -6.57 4.01
N THR A 240 -9.53 -7.76 3.42
CA THR A 240 -8.46 -8.44 2.66
C THR A 240 -8.87 -8.78 1.22
N ALA A 241 -9.88 -8.09 0.68
CA ALA A 241 -10.04 -8.04 -0.78
C ALA A 241 -8.85 -7.26 -1.39
N LEU A 242 -8.52 -7.51 -2.65
CA LEU A 242 -7.36 -6.85 -3.30
C LEU A 242 -7.43 -5.32 -3.22
N GLU A 243 -8.63 -4.76 -3.33
CA GLU A 243 -8.84 -3.33 -3.14
C GLU A 243 -8.50 -2.87 -1.72
N SER A 244 -8.76 -3.71 -0.73
CA SER A 244 -8.42 -3.40 0.67
C SER A 244 -6.92 -3.54 0.95
N GLU A 245 -6.22 -4.42 0.23
CA GLU A 245 -4.76 -4.47 0.26
C GLU A 245 -4.15 -3.15 -0.25
N LEU A 246 -4.68 -2.60 -1.35
CA LEU A 246 -4.26 -1.29 -1.84
C LEU A 246 -4.54 -0.18 -0.81
N GLU A 247 -5.67 -0.24 -0.10
CA GLU A 247 -6.00 0.70 0.97
C GLU A 247 -5.06 0.58 2.16
N VAL A 248 -4.79 -0.62 2.66
CA VAL A 248 -3.92 -0.80 3.83
C VAL A 248 -2.48 -0.37 3.54
N PHE A 249 -1.95 -0.70 2.37
CA PHE A 249 -0.62 -0.24 2.00
C PHE A 249 -0.57 1.27 1.71
N GLY A 250 -1.65 1.85 1.18
CA GLY A 250 -1.79 3.31 1.07
C GLY A 250 -1.82 4.01 2.43
N TYR A 251 -2.51 3.43 3.41
CA TYR A 251 -2.52 3.90 4.79
C TYR A 251 -1.12 3.83 5.42
N ILE A 252 -0.46 2.67 5.35
CA ILE A 252 0.89 2.46 5.88
C ILE A 252 1.89 3.42 5.23
N ALA A 253 1.84 3.58 3.90
CA ALA A 253 2.74 4.46 3.16
C ALA A 253 2.67 5.92 3.61
N ARG A 254 1.55 6.34 4.21
CA ARG A 254 1.36 7.72 4.66
C ARG A 254 1.31 7.90 6.17
N ALA A 255 1.18 6.81 6.94
CA ALA A 255 1.29 6.84 8.40
C ALA A 255 2.74 7.03 8.86
N ASN A 256 3.68 6.76 7.98
CA ASN A 256 5.11 6.86 8.19
C ASN A 256 5.73 7.63 7.00
N ASP A 257 6.74 8.48 7.26
CA ASP A 257 7.51 9.17 6.19
C ASP A 257 8.73 8.36 5.74
N ASP A 258 8.94 7.15 6.26
CA ASP A 258 9.98 6.28 5.75
C ASP A 258 9.71 5.96 4.26
N PRO A 259 10.64 6.25 3.36
CA PRO A 259 10.49 5.95 1.94
C PRO A 259 10.15 4.48 1.64
N ARG A 260 10.58 3.56 2.53
CA ARG A 260 10.28 2.12 2.42
C ARG A 260 8.78 1.84 2.45
N ALA A 261 8.02 2.52 3.29
CA ALA A 261 6.57 2.33 3.35
C ALA A 261 5.89 2.68 2.02
N PHE A 262 6.36 3.73 1.35
CA PHE A 262 5.85 4.09 0.03
C PHE A 262 6.31 3.11 -1.07
N SER A 263 7.50 2.54 -0.94
CA SER A 263 7.99 1.47 -1.83
C SER A 263 7.14 0.21 -1.73
N LEU A 264 6.64 -0.14 -0.53
CA LEU A 264 5.69 -1.23 -0.34
C LEU A 264 4.38 -0.97 -1.09
N LEU A 265 3.82 0.24 -1.00
CA LEU A 265 2.65 0.61 -1.81
C LEU A 265 2.93 0.51 -3.30
N ALA A 266 4.09 1.00 -3.76
CA ALA A 266 4.47 0.91 -5.17
C ALA A 266 4.60 -0.54 -5.64
N MET A 267 5.15 -1.43 -4.80
CA MET A 267 5.21 -2.87 -5.07
C MET A 267 3.80 -3.45 -5.21
N VAL A 268 2.91 -3.21 -4.25
CA VAL A 268 1.54 -3.73 -4.27
C VAL A 268 0.77 -3.22 -5.49
N VAL A 269 0.90 -1.93 -5.83
CA VAL A 269 0.34 -1.35 -7.05
C VAL A 269 0.91 -2.04 -8.29
N SER A 270 2.22 -2.28 -8.33
CA SER A 270 2.86 -2.96 -9.46
C SER A 270 2.38 -4.40 -9.59
N LEU A 271 2.31 -5.14 -8.49
CA LEU A 271 1.86 -6.53 -8.46
C LEU A 271 0.43 -6.68 -8.99
N PHE A 272 -0.49 -5.86 -8.48
CA PHE A 272 -1.91 -6.02 -8.74
C PHE A 272 -2.43 -5.20 -9.93
N GLU A 273 -1.68 -4.22 -10.40
CA GLU A 273 -2.14 -3.34 -11.47
C GLU A 273 -1.53 -3.63 -12.82
N THR A 274 -0.32 -4.14 -12.87
CA THR A 274 0.40 -4.25 -14.14
C THR A 274 0.36 -5.65 -14.72
N GLY A 275 -0.03 -6.65 -13.95
CA GLY A 275 0.07 -8.05 -14.35
C GLY A 275 1.51 -8.52 -14.62
N ALA A 276 2.50 -7.73 -14.18
CA ALA A 276 3.91 -8.00 -14.44
C ALA A 276 4.48 -9.08 -13.54
N VAL A 277 3.86 -9.27 -12.38
CA VAL A 277 4.26 -10.30 -11.42
C VAL A 277 3.13 -11.30 -11.31
N HIS A 278 3.27 -12.43 -11.99
CA HIS A 278 2.28 -13.51 -11.97
C HIS A 278 2.32 -14.40 -10.74
N HIS A 279 3.31 -14.23 -9.88
CA HIS A 279 3.70 -15.20 -8.89
C HIS A 279 3.85 -14.58 -7.51
N ALA A 280 2.94 -13.74 -7.05
CA ALA A 280 3.10 -13.23 -5.72
C ALA A 280 1.94 -13.60 -4.82
N MET A 281 2.27 -14.19 -3.70
CA MET A 281 1.59 -14.09 -2.42
C MET A 281 0.29 -14.87 -2.20
N GLY A 282 0.40 -16.12 -2.28
CA GLY A 282 -0.17 -17.18 -1.44
C GLY A 282 -1.65 -17.30 -1.20
N LEU A 283 -2.52 -16.34 -1.25
CA LEU A 283 -3.96 -16.45 -1.00
C LEU A 283 -4.78 -15.39 -1.73
N PHE A 284 -4.21 -14.77 -2.76
CA PHE A 284 -4.85 -13.73 -3.53
C PHE A 284 -4.99 -14.12 -5.00
N ASP A 285 -6.12 -13.75 -5.60
CA ASP A 285 -6.25 -13.78 -7.06
C ASP A 285 -5.45 -12.60 -7.65
N ALA A 286 -4.58 -12.87 -8.62
CA ALA A 286 -3.86 -11.82 -9.34
C ALA A 286 -4.68 -11.34 -10.54
N ASP A 287 -5.79 -10.72 -10.29
CA ASP A 287 -6.57 -10.06 -11.35
C ASP A 287 -6.09 -8.61 -11.51
N PRO A 288 -5.52 -8.22 -12.66
CA PRO A 288 -5.09 -6.86 -12.87
C PRO A 288 -6.26 -5.89 -13.04
N GLY A 289 -6.05 -4.62 -12.71
CA GLY A 289 -7.03 -3.56 -12.97
C GLY A 289 -7.88 -3.14 -11.77
N HIS A 290 -7.48 -3.48 -10.57
CA HIS A 290 -8.23 -3.12 -9.35
C HIS A 290 -8.30 -1.60 -9.12
N LEU A 291 -7.21 -0.86 -9.38
CA LEU A 291 -7.23 0.61 -9.32
C LEU A 291 -8.17 1.25 -10.34
N ALA A 292 -8.42 0.58 -11.46
CA ALA A 292 -9.36 1.05 -12.48
C ALA A 292 -10.84 0.85 -12.09
N ARG A 293 -11.13 0.10 -11.04
CA ARG A 293 -12.50 -0.09 -10.54
C ARG A 293 -13.06 1.22 -10.03
N GLN A 294 -14.35 1.39 -10.26
CA GLN A 294 -15.04 2.61 -9.85
C GLN A 294 -14.85 2.90 -8.36
N GLY A 295 -14.37 4.08 -8.04
CA GLY A 295 -14.16 4.54 -6.67
C GLY A 295 -12.84 4.12 -6.04
N MET A 296 -12.03 3.26 -6.68
CA MET A 296 -10.81 2.76 -6.05
C MET A 296 -9.75 3.83 -5.82
N ALA A 297 -9.58 4.76 -6.77
CA ALA A 297 -8.66 5.88 -6.58
C ALA A 297 -9.05 6.76 -5.38
N GLN A 298 -10.35 6.95 -5.14
CA GLN A 298 -10.86 7.68 -3.98
C GLN A 298 -10.65 6.90 -2.68
N ARG A 299 -10.81 5.58 -2.70
CA ARG A 299 -10.55 4.70 -1.55
C ARG A 299 -9.08 4.75 -1.16
N LEU A 300 -8.17 4.61 -2.13
CA LEU A 300 -6.73 4.72 -1.91
C LEU A 300 -6.35 6.11 -1.36
N ALA A 301 -6.92 7.18 -1.92
CA ALA A 301 -6.67 8.54 -1.46
C ALA A 301 -7.16 8.78 -0.02
N ASP A 302 -8.33 8.23 0.36
CA ASP A 302 -8.83 8.31 1.75
C ASP A 302 -7.92 7.52 2.70
N ALA A 303 -7.46 6.35 2.30
CA ALA A 303 -6.52 5.56 3.09
C ALA A 303 -5.20 6.32 3.33
N MET A 304 -4.62 6.91 2.28
CA MET A 304 -3.44 7.76 2.40
C MET A 304 -3.70 8.98 3.30
N ARG A 305 -4.87 9.63 3.19
CA ARG A 305 -5.26 10.74 4.06
C ARG A 305 -5.35 10.30 5.53
N ARG A 306 -5.97 9.15 5.80
CA ARG A 306 -6.08 8.59 7.15
C ARG A 306 -4.70 8.30 7.73
N GLY A 307 -3.82 7.68 6.95
CA GLY A 307 -2.43 7.45 7.34
C GLY A 307 -1.72 8.75 7.71
N ALA A 308 -1.82 9.77 6.87
CA ALA A 308 -1.19 11.09 7.11
C ALA A 308 -1.70 11.81 8.37
N LEU A 309 -2.92 11.52 8.80
CA LEU A 309 -3.55 12.12 9.99
C LEU A 309 -3.35 11.28 11.26
N THR A 310 -2.85 10.05 11.14
CA THR A 310 -2.57 9.18 12.28
C THR A 310 -1.44 9.77 13.12
N ALA A 311 -1.67 9.89 14.43
CA ALA A 311 -0.71 10.50 15.33
C ALA A 311 0.52 9.62 15.57
N GLY A 312 1.67 10.27 15.73
CA GLY A 312 2.94 9.61 16.01
C GLY A 312 3.71 9.21 14.76
N SER A 313 4.95 8.80 14.98
CA SER A 313 5.89 8.37 13.93
C SER A 313 6.05 6.85 13.93
N GLN A 314 4.96 6.11 14.18
CA GLN A 314 5.02 4.66 14.25
C GLN A 314 5.27 4.08 12.87
N ASP A 315 6.36 3.36 12.72
CA ASP A 315 6.56 2.50 11.57
C ASP A 315 5.78 1.19 11.79
N PHE A 316 4.61 1.09 11.21
CA PHE A 316 3.74 -0.07 11.34
C PHE A 316 4.35 -1.36 10.82
N MET A 317 5.41 -1.30 10.02
CA MET A 317 6.12 -2.48 9.53
C MET A 317 7.21 -2.97 10.50
N THR A 318 7.58 -2.18 11.50
CA THR A 318 8.61 -2.53 12.48
C THR A 318 8.15 -2.41 13.94
N LEU A 319 6.88 -2.08 14.15
CA LEU A 319 6.30 -1.99 15.48
C LEU A 319 6.32 -3.36 16.19
N ASP A 320 6.67 -3.39 17.47
CA ASP A 320 6.45 -4.59 18.30
C ASP A 320 4.96 -4.71 18.66
N TRP A 321 4.20 -5.31 17.76
CA TRP A 321 2.76 -5.51 17.91
C TRP A 321 2.40 -6.35 19.14
N PHE A 322 3.26 -7.29 19.52
CA PHE A 322 3.00 -8.12 20.70
C PHE A 322 3.02 -7.31 22.01
N ALA A 323 3.76 -6.20 22.04
CA ALA A 323 3.79 -5.30 23.20
C ALA A 323 2.45 -4.54 23.43
N VAL A 324 1.57 -4.52 22.43
CA VAL A 324 0.26 -3.85 22.48
C VAL A 324 -0.91 -4.79 22.16
N ALA A 325 -0.64 -6.09 22.07
CA ALA A 325 -1.62 -7.09 21.62
C ALA A 325 -2.81 -7.24 22.58
N ASP A 326 -2.61 -7.05 23.87
CA ASP A 326 -3.64 -7.14 24.92
C ASP A 326 -4.48 -5.86 25.05
N ARG A 327 -4.17 -4.83 24.28
CA ARG A 327 -4.85 -3.55 24.34
C ARG A 327 -6.11 -3.54 23.47
N PRO A 328 -7.22 -2.93 23.95
CA PRO A 328 -8.43 -2.77 23.15
C PRO A 328 -8.19 -1.96 21.87
N VAL A 329 -8.73 -2.43 20.74
CA VAL A 329 -8.54 -1.80 19.41
C VAL A 329 -9.03 -0.35 19.42
N ASP A 330 -10.18 -0.09 20.03
CA ASP A 330 -10.77 1.25 20.10
C ASP A 330 -9.92 2.23 20.93
N VAL A 331 -9.22 1.73 21.96
CA VAL A 331 -8.27 2.53 22.76
C VAL A 331 -7.07 2.89 21.90
N LEU A 332 -6.49 1.91 21.20
CA LEU A 332 -5.35 2.14 20.31
C LEU A 332 -5.70 3.11 19.18
N ARG A 333 -6.87 2.96 18.57
CA ARG A 333 -7.35 3.90 17.54
C ARG A 333 -7.44 5.33 18.05
N ARG A 334 -7.94 5.53 19.26
CA ARG A 334 -8.03 6.88 19.88
C ARG A 334 -6.66 7.46 20.19
N GLU A 335 -5.76 6.66 20.78
CA GLU A 335 -4.40 7.12 21.13
C GLU A 335 -3.56 7.48 19.91
N LEU A 336 -3.69 6.70 18.85
CA LEU A 336 -3.03 6.96 17.59
C LEU A 336 -3.79 7.98 16.73
N ALA A 337 -4.92 8.51 17.24
CA ALA A 337 -5.79 9.44 16.52
C ALA A 337 -6.11 8.94 15.08
N ILE A 338 -6.36 7.63 14.93
CA ILE A 338 -6.68 7.04 13.61
C ILE A 338 -8.05 7.54 13.18
N PRO A 339 -8.17 8.31 12.08
CA PRO A 339 -9.47 8.80 11.63
C PRO A 339 -10.34 7.64 11.14
N GLU A 340 -11.66 7.77 11.33
CA GLU A 340 -12.61 6.86 10.69
C GLU A 340 -12.57 6.98 9.16
N LYS A 341 -12.98 5.92 8.47
CA LYS A 341 -13.21 5.95 7.02
C LYS A 341 -14.32 6.95 6.71
N SER A 342 -14.17 7.72 5.64
CA SER A 342 -15.24 8.62 5.22
C SER A 342 -16.46 7.83 4.75
N SER A 343 -17.67 8.33 5.01
CA SER A 343 -18.91 7.71 4.53
C SER A 343 -18.91 7.52 3.01
N ARG A 344 -18.20 8.39 2.29
CA ARG A 344 -18.04 8.30 0.84
C ARG A 344 -17.32 7.02 0.43
N VAL A 345 -16.19 6.68 1.06
CA VAL A 345 -15.42 5.48 0.67
C VAL A 345 -16.09 4.21 1.15
N ILE A 346 -16.82 4.24 2.27
CA ILE A 346 -17.68 3.13 2.69
C ILE A 346 -18.74 2.85 1.61
N ALA A 347 -19.41 3.89 1.10
CA ALA A 347 -20.37 3.77 0.00
C ALA A 347 -19.73 3.28 -1.32
N LEU A 348 -18.43 3.45 -1.49
CA LEU A 348 -17.63 2.94 -2.60
C LEU A 348 -17.04 1.54 -2.35
N GLY A 349 -17.44 0.87 -1.26
CA GLY A 349 -17.09 -0.51 -0.97
C GLY A 349 -15.82 -0.71 -0.13
N SER A 350 -15.30 0.35 0.54
CA SER A 350 -14.27 0.15 1.56
C SER A 350 -14.87 -0.55 2.77
N ALA A 351 -14.53 -1.81 2.95
CA ALA A 351 -15.03 -2.66 4.03
C ALA A 351 -13.98 -2.87 5.12
N GLY A 352 -14.44 -3.02 6.35
CA GLY A 352 -13.63 -3.50 7.47
C GLY A 352 -13.41 -5.01 7.41
N PRO A 353 -12.52 -5.56 8.26
CA PRO A 353 -12.16 -6.97 8.21
C PRO A 353 -13.33 -7.93 8.50
N TRP A 354 -14.40 -7.43 9.10
CA TRP A 354 -15.56 -8.21 9.53
C TRP A 354 -16.87 -7.82 8.84
N GLU A 355 -16.80 -6.83 7.96
CA GLU A 355 -17.96 -6.35 7.20
C GLU A 355 -18.16 -7.20 5.93
N PRO A 356 -19.37 -7.20 5.35
CA PRO A 356 -19.60 -7.81 4.05
C PRO A 356 -18.61 -7.27 2.99
N GLY A 357 -17.90 -8.16 2.31
CA GLY A 357 -16.82 -7.80 1.38
C GLY A 357 -15.44 -7.60 2.01
N GLY A 358 -15.33 -7.67 3.34
CA GLY A 358 -14.05 -7.57 4.05
C GLY A 358 -13.21 -8.84 4.02
N ILE A 359 -13.79 -9.97 3.65
CA ILE A 359 -13.10 -11.24 3.39
C ILE A 359 -13.36 -11.61 1.93
N SER A 360 -12.32 -11.89 1.17
CA SER A 360 -12.53 -12.31 -0.22
C SER A 360 -13.25 -13.69 -0.28
N PRO A 361 -14.01 -14.00 -1.34
CA PRO A 361 -14.67 -15.30 -1.47
C PRO A 361 -13.71 -16.48 -1.33
N TYR A 362 -12.51 -16.36 -1.87
CA TYR A 362 -11.47 -17.38 -1.78
C TYR A 362 -10.99 -17.59 -0.35
N GLN A 363 -10.71 -16.52 0.39
CA GLN A 363 -10.29 -16.58 1.79
C GLN A 363 -11.39 -17.09 2.70
N LEU A 364 -12.64 -16.72 2.43
CA LEU A 364 -13.81 -17.23 3.15
C LEU A 364 -13.92 -18.75 3.02
N GLU A 365 -13.74 -19.27 1.81
CA GLU A 365 -13.75 -20.70 1.56
C GLU A 365 -12.56 -21.41 2.25
N ALA A 366 -11.35 -20.81 2.17
CA ALA A 366 -10.18 -21.34 2.85
C ALA A 366 -10.37 -21.39 4.38
N GLY A 367 -10.99 -20.37 4.97
CA GLY A 367 -11.33 -20.32 6.38
C GLY A 367 -12.32 -21.39 6.81
N ARG A 368 -13.37 -21.62 6.01
CA ARG A 368 -14.36 -22.68 6.23
C ARG A 368 -13.72 -24.06 6.19
N GLN A 369 -12.91 -24.33 5.17
CA GLN A 369 -12.18 -25.60 5.05
C GLN A 369 -11.18 -25.81 6.19
N ALA A 370 -10.51 -24.74 6.66
CA ALA A 370 -9.63 -24.82 7.82
C ALA A 370 -10.43 -25.17 9.08
N ALA A 371 -11.58 -24.54 9.28
CA ALA A 371 -12.46 -24.83 10.41
C ALA A 371 -12.96 -26.29 10.41
N GLU A 372 -13.37 -26.80 9.25
CA GLU A 372 -13.79 -28.20 9.08
C GLU A 372 -12.67 -29.16 9.40
N ARG A 373 -11.45 -28.95 8.89
CA ARG A 373 -10.29 -29.78 9.20
C ARG A 373 -9.96 -29.83 10.70
N GLU A 374 -10.24 -28.76 11.42
CA GLU A 374 -10.01 -28.63 12.85
C GLU A 374 -11.21 -29.10 13.70
N GLY A 375 -12.29 -29.55 13.08
CA GLY A 375 -13.50 -30.00 13.77
C GLY A 375 -14.23 -28.91 14.55
N ARG A 376 -14.10 -27.64 14.15
CA ARG A 376 -14.78 -26.48 14.74
C ARG A 376 -15.82 -25.90 13.80
N SER A 377 -16.82 -25.23 14.35
CA SER A 377 -17.71 -24.42 13.53
C SER A 377 -16.98 -23.20 12.97
N TYR A 378 -17.32 -22.81 11.73
CA TYR A 378 -16.91 -21.56 11.17
C TYR A 378 -17.86 -20.46 11.65
N ASP A 379 -17.42 -19.72 12.65
CA ASP A 379 -18.15 -18.53 13.11
C ASP A 379 -17.52 -17.35 12.39
N GLU A 380 -18.27 -16.65 11.55
CA GLU A 380 -17.86 -15.34 11.08
C GLU A 380 -17.69 -14.47 12.33
N PRO A 381 -16.46 -14.07 12.69
CA PRO A 381 -16.28 -13.31 13.89
C PRO A 381 -16.97 -11.96 13.71
N SER A 382 -18.14 -11.81 14.30
CA SER A 382 -18.74 -10.49 14.42
C SER A 382 -17.98 -9.75 15.51
N LEU A 383 -17.26 -8.69 15.15
CA LEU A 383 -16.77 -7.70 16.12
C LEU A 383 -17.88 -6.83 16.70
N SER A 384 -19.14 -7.21 16.53
CA SER A 384 -20.27 -6.63 17.20
C SER A 384 -20.32 -7.18 18.64
N GLY A 385 -19.58 -6.56 19.52
CA GLY A 385 -19.68 -6.70 20.94
C GLY A 385 -19.55 -5.36 21.56
#